data_56ebddda7ebb448a4e26d4f4dd19c54b
#
_entry.id   56ebddda7ebb448a4e26d4f4dd19c54b
#
_cell.length_a   1.000
_cell.length_b   1.000
_cell.length_c   1.000
_cell.angle_alpha   90.00
_cell.angle_beta   90.00
_cell.angle_gamma   90.00
#
_symmetry.space_group_name_H-M   'P 1'
#
loop_
_entity.id
_entity.type
_entity.pdbx_description
1 polymer ?
#
loop_
_entity_poly.entity_id
_entity_poly.type
_entity_poly.pdbx_seq_one_letter_code
_entity_poly.pdbx_strand_id
1 'polypeptide(L)'
;MILPCPAAGGAGETLDGGDKWVQVVRRQHDPEVVVFANLLSAAECDALMLAAKPRLSRSLTVDTHTGDEALHPDRTSQGMFFERSENELIYRIEARIAKVLRWPVKHGEGLQVLRYRKGAQYAPHYDYFDARDAGTPLLLARGGQRVATLIIYLKEPEAGGATVFPDLDLQIAPKRGQAVFFSYPQALPSSLSLHGGDPVTGGEKWIATKWLRQHEFI
;
A
#
# COMPACT_ATOMS: atom_id res chain seq x y z
N MET A 1 12.25 10.53 -14.62
CA MET A 1 11.56 9.24 -14.47
C MET A 1 10.06 9.50 -14.50
N ILE A 2 9.27 8.70 -15.24
CA ILE A 2 7.81 8.75 -15.15
C ILE A 2 7.41 8.01 -13.88
N LEU A 3 6.53 8.58 -13.07
CA LEU A 3 6.01 7.98 -11.83
C LEU A 3 4.52 7.67 -11.99
N PRO A 4 4.00 6.68 -11.25
CA PRO A 4 2.57 6.56 -11.06
C PRO A 4 2.03 7.90 -10.54
N CYS A 5 1.02 8.41 -11.20
CA CYS A 5 0.42 9.68 -10.81
C CYS A 5 -1.10 9.59 -11.06
N PRO A 6 -1.92 9.83 -10.04
CA PRO A 6 -3.35 9.93 -10.24
C PRO A 6 -3.67 10.91 -11.36
N ALA A 7 -4.71 10.62 -12.12
CA ALA A 7 -5.23 11.57 -13.10
C ALA A 7 -5.38 12.94 -12.42
N ALA A 8 -5.14 14.02 -13.16
CA ALA A 8 -5.25 15.37 -12.62
C ALA A 8 -6.56 15.52 -11.84
N GLY A 9 -6.46 15.95 -10.59
CA GLY A 9 -7.60 16.09 -9.71
C GLY A 9 -7.16 16.66 -8.37
N GLY A 10 -7.74 17.79 -8.01
CA GLY A 10 -7.66 18.35 -6.66
C GLY A 10 -8.62 17.65 -5.70
N ALA A 11 -8.56 18.03 -4.42
CA ALA A 11 -9.55 17.57 -3.44
C ALA A 11 -10.98 17.90 -3.91
N GLY A 12 -11.88 16.93 -3.81
CA GLY A 12 -13.27 17.02 -4.26
C GLY A 12 -13.53 16.48 -5.67
N GLU A 13 -12.51 16.29 -6.50
CA GLU A 13 -12.67 15.73 -7.84
C GLU A 13 -12.82 14.21 -7.83
N THR A 14 -13.43 13.69 -8.90
CA THR A 14 -13.63 12.26 -9.11
C THR A 14 -12.79 11.76 -10.28
N LEU A 15 -12.24 10.56 -10.13
CA LEU A 15 -11.44 9.86 -11.12
C LEU A 15 -12.21 8.65 -11.64
N ASP A 16 -12.12 8.42 -12.96
CA ASP A 16 -12.68 7.22 -13.57
C ASP A 16 -11.78 6.01 -13.25
N GLY A 17 -12.29 5.09 -12.44
CA GLY A 17 -11.66 3.81 -12.12
C GLY A 17 -11.98 2.69 -13.12
N GLY A 18 -12.81 2.96 -14.13
CA GLY A 18 -13.26 1.99 -15.13
C GLY A 18 -14.62 1.39 -14.79
N ASP A 19 -14.73 0.75 -13.68
CA ASP A 19 -15.94 0.11 -13.17
C ASP A 19 -16.67 0.96 -12.12
N LYS A 20 -16.00 1.97 -11.56
CA LYS A 20 -16.59 2.92 -10.61
C LYS A 20 -15.81 4.23 -10.54
N TRP A 21 -16.45 5.26 -10.02
CA TRP A 21 -15.84 6.55 -9.74
C TRP A 21 -15.15 6.54 -8.37
N VAL A 22 -13.93 7.07 -8.33
CA VAL A 22 -13.08 7.20 -7.15
C VAL A 22 -12.93 8.68 -6.83
N GLN A 23 -13.18 9.09 -5.58
CA GLN A 23 -13.11 10.48 -5.18
C GLN A 23 -11.73 10.80 -4.58
N VAL A 24 -11.17 11.95 -4.94
CA VAL A 24 -9.99 12.53 -4.27
C VAL A 24 -10.46 13.30 -3.05
N VAL A 25 -10.08 12.86 -1.86
CA VAL A 25 -10.43 13.51 -0.59
C VAL A 25 -9.39 14.55 -0.19
N ARG A 26 -8.12 14.21 -0.40
CA ARG A 26 -6.98 15.07 -0.08
C ARG A 26 -5.89 14.82 -1.10
N ARG A 27 -5.18 15.86 -1.49
CA ARG A 27 -3.96 15.79 -2.28
C ARG A 27 -2.94 16.77 -1.76
N GLN A 28 -1.74 16.29 -1.56
CA GLN A 28 -0.53 17.06 -1.32
C GLN A 28 0.43 16.76 -2.46
N HIS A 29 1.03 17.80 -3.00
CA HIS A 29 1.97 17.67 -4.11
C HIS A 29 3.37 17.65 -3.62
N ASP A 30 4.23 17.53 -3.29
CA ASP A 30 5.60 17.60 -2.83
C ASP A 30 5.75 17.31 -1.32
N PRO A 31 5.91 16.03 -0.97
CA PRO A 31 5.80 14.85 -1.82
C PRO A 31 4.35 14.57 -2.24
N GLU A 32 4.18 13.80 -3.31
CA GLU A 32 2.83 13.40 -3.76
C GLU A 32 2.21 12.43 -2.77
N VAL A 33 1.20 12.88 -2.04
CA VAL A 33 0.35 12.05 -1.17
C VAL A 33 -1.10 12.31 -1.50
N VAL A 34 -1.86 11.27 -1.86
CA VAL A 34 -3.27 11.37 -2.24
C VAL A 34 -4.12 10.42 -1.41
N VAL A 35 -5.19 10.94 -0.83
CA VAL A 35 -6.21 10.13 -0.15
C VAL A 35 -7.42 9.99 -1.05
N PHE A 36 -7.82 8.75 -1.32
CA PHE A 36 -8.99 8.41 -2.11
C PHE A 36 -10.12 7.93 -1.22
N ALA A 37 -11.35 8.34 -1.53
CA ALA A 37 -12.56 7.69 -1.04
C ALA A 37 -13.18 6.81 -2.12
N ASN A 38 -13.94 5.81 -1.68
CA ASN A 38 -14.67 4.91 -2.57
C ASN A 38 -13.78 4.13 -3.56
N LEU A 39 -12.51 3.88 -3.20
CA LEU A 39 -11.64 3.03 -4.03
C LEU A 39 -12.16 1.59 -4.03
N LEU A 40 -12.58 1.09 -2.87
CA LEU A 40 -13.30 -0.19 -2.74
C LEU A 40 -14.69 0.03 -2.14
N SER A 41 -15.65 -0.79 -2.55
CA SER A 41 -16.93 -0.90 -1.87
C SER A 41 -16.80 -1.72 -0.57
N ALA A 42 -17.78 -1.60 0.31
CA ALA A 42 -17.84 -2.43 1.52
C ALA A 42 -17.84 -3.93 1.19
N ALA A 43 -18.58 -4.33 0.16
CA ALA A 43 -18.65 -5.73 -0.28
C ALA A 43 -17.29 -6.24 -0.79
N GLU A 44 -16.53 -5.42 -1.53
CA GLU A 44 -15.18 -5.77 -1.98
C GLU A 44 -14.21 -5.90 -0.81
N CYS A 45 -14.31 -5.01 0.18
CA CYS A 45 -13.51 -5.11 1.41
C CYS A 45 -13.80 -6.42 2.16
N ASP A 46 -15.08 -6.79 2.32
CA ASP A 46 -15.49 -8.04 2.98
C ASP A 46 -14.98 -9.27 2.21
N ALA A 47 -15.13 -9.26 0.89
CA ALA A 47 -14.69 -10.36 0.04
C ALA A 47 -13.16 -10.56 0.11
N LEU A 48 -12.37 -9.48 0.09
CA LEU A 48 -10.91 -9.57 0.27
C LEU A 48 -10.54 -10.13 1.63
N MET A 49 -11.15 -9.64 2.71
CA MET A 49 -10.87 -10.13 4.06
C MET A 49 -11.26 -11.60 4.22
N LEU A 50 -12.41 -12.02 3.67
CA LEU A 50 -12.87 -13.40 3.72
C LEU A 50 -11.91 -14.34 3.00
N ALA A 51 -11.48 -13.97 1.78
CA ALA A 51 -10.55 -14.75 0.97
C ALA A 51 -9.15 -14.81 1.59
N ALA A 52 -8.68 -13.71 2.23
CA ALA A 52 -7.37 -13.65 2.85
C ALA A 52 -7.29 -14.40 4.19
N LYS A 53 -8.38 -14.41 4.97
CA LYS A 53 -8.41 -14.91 6.35
C LYS A 53 -7.81 -16.32 6.55
N PRO A 54 -8.10 -17.34 5.73
CA PRO A 54 -7.53 -18.69 5.90
C PRO A 54 -6.05 -18.77 5.51
N ARG A 55 -5.51 -17.79 4.79
CA ARG A 55 -4.14 -17.75 4.26
C ARG A 55 -3.20 -16.86 5.10
N LEU A 56 -3.71 -16.18 6.13
CA LEU A 56 -2.91 -15.28 6.96
C LEU A 56 -1.85 -16.04 7.75
N SER A 57 -0.60 -15.60 7.65
CA SER A 57 0.53 -16.00 8.47
C SER A 57 1.18 -14.79 9.14
N ARG A 58 2.13 -14.98 10.06
CA ARG A 58 2.92 -13.87 10.62
C ARG A 58 3.61 -13.14 9.47
N SER A 59 3.44 -11.81 9.39
CA SER A 59 4.06 -11.04 8.32
C SER A 59 5.58 -11.07 8.41
N LEU A 60 6.22 -11.27 7.27
CA LEU A 60 7.66 -11.17 7.12
C LEU A 60 8.04 -9.77 6.59
N THR A 61 9.26 -9.36 6.82
CA THR A 61 9.90 -8.21 6.19
C THR A 61 11.07 -8.70 5.36
N VAL A 62 11.45 -7.94 4.36
CA VAL A 62 12.66 -8.23 3.60
C VAL A 62 13.87 -7.99 4.51
N ASP A 63 14.72 -9.00 4.67
CA ASP A 63 16.03 -8.84 5.29
C ASP A 63 16.94 -8.08 4.31
N THR A 64 17.41 -6.91 4.72
CA THR A 64 18.18 -6.02 3.85
C THR A 64 19.59 -6.56 3.54
N HIS A 65 20.09 -7.52 4.31
CA HIS A 65 21.41 -8.15 4.07
C HIS A 65 21.32 -9.30 3.06
N THR A 66 20.29 -10.13 3.15
CA THR A 66 20.16 -11.32 2.32
C THR A 66 19.19 -11.13 1.14
N GLY A 67 18.25 -10.21 1.25
CA GLY A 67 17.13 -10.07 0.32
C GLY A 67 16.00 -11.08 0.55
N ASP A 68 16.15 -11.98 1.52
CA ASP A 68 15.14 -12.96 1.91
C ASP A 68 14.09 -12.37 2.83
N GLU A 69 12.99 -13.09 3.01
CA GLU A 69 11.96 -12.71 3.96
C GLU A 69 12.25 -13.26 5.36
N ALA A 70 12.23 -12.39 6.37
CA ALA A 70 12.46 -12.73 7.77
C ALA A 70 11.41 -12.14 8.71
N LEU A 71 11.22 -12.75 9.88
CA LEU A 71 10.41 -12.18 10.96
C LEU A 71 11.12 -10.95 11.53
N HIS A 72 10.40 -9.84 11.67
CA HIS A 72 10.93 -8.62 12.27
C HIS A 72 10.06 -8.15 13.44
N PRO A 73 10.64 -7.71 14.56
CA PRO A 73 9.90 -7.25 15.74
C PRO A 73 9.06 -6.00 15.47
N ASP A 74 9.51 -5.14 14.56
CA ASP A 74 8.83 -3.87 14.22
C ASP A 74 7.56 -4.06 13.40
N ARG A 75 7.31 -5.28 12.89
CA ARG A 75 6.11 -5.64 12.15
C ARG A 75 5.37 -6.77 12.83
N THR A 76 4.27 -6.45 13.51
CA THR A 76 3.53 -7.41 14.32
C THR A 76 2.19 -7.86 13.70
N SER A 77 1.99 -7.55 12.41
CA SER A 77 0.81 -7.96 11.64
C SER A 77 0.83 -9.43 11.22
N GLN A 78 -0.32 -9.92 10.77
CA GLN A 78 -0.46 -11.12 9.96
C GLN A 78 -0.76 -10.71 8.52
N GLY A 79 -0.23 -11.43 7.54
CA GLY A 79 -0.41 -11.08 6.13
C GLY A 79 -0.42 -12.28 5.20
N MET A 80 -0.88 -12.03 3.97
CA MET A 80 -0.80 -12.93 2.84
C MET A 80 -0.78 -12.13 1.55
N PHE A 81 -0.36 -12.73 0.46
CA PHE A 81 -0.39 -12.14 -0.86
C PHE A 81 -1.41 -12.86 -1.77
N PHE A 82 -2.17 -12.07 -2.51
CA PHE A 82 -2.80 -12.52 -3.73
C PHE A 82 -1.83 -12.32 -4.89
N GLU A 83 -1.73 -13.32 -5.75
CA GLU A 83 -1.03 -13.17 -7.03
C GLU A 83 -1.74 -12.14 -7.91
N ARG A 84 -1.02 -11.56 -8.87
CA ARG A 84 -1.64 -10.64 -9.82
C ARG A 84 -2.76 -11.35 -10.58
N SER A 85 -3.92 -10.72 -10.62
CA SER A 85 -5.11 -11.24 -11.33
C SER A 85 -5.52 -12.66 -10.91
N GLU A 86 -5.21 -13.07 -9.66
CA GLU A 86 -5.45 -14.42 -9.12
C GLU A 86 -6.90 -14.88 -9.30
N ASN A 87 -7.84 -13.95 -9.22
CA ASN A 87 -9.25 -14.18 -9.45
C ASN A 87 -9.95 -12.90 -9.95
N GLU A 88 -11.22 -13.01 -10.31
CA GLU A 88 -12.00 -11.89 -10.86
C GLU A 88 -12.03 -10.66 -9.94
N LEU A 89 -12.09 -10.86 -8.62
CA LEU A 89 -12.09 -9.75 -7.66
C LEU A 89 -10.74 -9.00 -7.71
N ILE A 90 -9.63 -9.74 -7.64
CA ILE A 90 -8.27 -9.16 -7.69
C ILE A 90 -8.04 -8.47 -9.03
N TYR A 91 -8.38 -9.14 -10.16
CA TYR A 91 -8.26 -8.56 -11.49
C TYR A 91 -8.98 -7.20 -11.60
N ARG A 92 -10.24 -7.13 -11.17
CA ARG A 92 -11.05 -5.91 -11.22
C ARG A 92 -10.47 -4.79 -10.35
N ILE A 93 -10.00 -5.12 -9.13
CA ILE A 93 -9.37 -4.15 -8.23
C ILE A 93 -8.07 -3.63 -8.84
N GLU A 94 -7.22 -4.50 -9.38
CA GLU A 94 -5.95 -4.11 -10.00
C GLU A 94 -6.15 -3.28 -11.27
N ALA A 95 -7.13 -3.61 -12.09
CA ALA A 95 -7.49 -2.81 -13.27
C ALA A 95 -7.94 -1.40 -12.88
N ARG A 96 -8.75 -1.27 -11.81
CA ARG A 96 -9.17 0.01 -11.24
C ARG A 96 -7.98 0.82 -10.74
N ILE A 97 -7.10 0.22 -9.96
CA ILE A 97 -5.87 0.86 -9.44
C ILE A 97 -5.01 1.34 -10.62
N ALA A 98 -4.79 0.51 -11.61
CA ALA A 98 -3.98 0.84 -12.79
C ALA A 98 -4.55 2.05 -13.55
N LYS A 99 -5.88 2.13 -13.68
CA LYS A 99 -6.56 3.25 -14.36
C LYS A 99 -6.46 4.54 -13.54
N VAL A 100 -6.74 4.48 -12.24
CA VAL A 100 -6.67 5.63 -11.32
C VAL A 100 -5.26 6.19 -11.24
N LEU A 101 -4.26 5.33 -11.13
CA LEU A 101 -2.86 5.73 -10.96
C LEU A 101 -2.08 5.86 -12.28
N ARG A 102 -2.72 5.58 -13.43
CA ARG A 102 -2.09 5.58 -14.76
C ARG A 102 -0.81 4.74 -14.80
N TRP A 103 -0.86 3.56 -14.20
CA TRP A 103 0.29 2.67 -14.09
C TRP A 103 -0.09 1.25 -14.49
N PRO A 104 0.70 0.57 -15.33
CA PRO A 104 0.34 -0.76 -15.83
C PRO A 104 0.18 -1.78 -14.70
N VAL A 105 -0.85 -2.63 -14.74
CA VAL A 105 -1.07 -3.73 -13.78
C VAL A 105 0.18 -4.59 -13.63
N LYS A 106 0.85 -4.90 -14.74
CA LYS A 106 2.06 -5.72 -14.75
C LYS A 106 3.26 -5.13 -14.02
N HIS A 107 3.25 -3.83 -13.74
CA HIS A 107 4.26 -3.15 -12.92
C HIS A 107 3.90 -3.13 -11.43
N GLY A 108 2.86 -3.83 -11.02
CA GLY A 108 2.49 -4.00 -9.61
C GLY A 108 2.98 -5.33 -9.04
N GLU A 109 3.42 -5.33 -7.79
CA GLU A 109 3.58 -6.56 -7.02
C GLU A 109 2.21 -7.19 -6.75
N GLY A 110 2.15 -8.41 -6.21
CA GLY A 110 0.90 -9.00 -5.72
C GLY A 110 0.18 -8.08 -4.71
N LEU A 111 -1.12 -8.26 -4.53
CA LEU A 111 -1.88 -7.50 -3.55
C LEU A 111 -1.69 -8.11 -2.16
N GLN A 112 -0.97 -7.44 -1.26
CA GLN A 112 -0.78 -7.90 0.11
C GLN A 112 -1.96 -7.51 0.99
N VAL A 113 -2.60 -8.47 1.66
CA VAL A 113 -3.60 -8.20 2.71
C VAL A 113 -2.97 -8.38 4.07
N LEU A 114 -3.18 -7.41 4.96
CA LEU A 114 -2.61 -7.37 6.30
C LEU A 114 -3.69 -7.17 7.35
N ARG A 115 -3.54 -7.90 8.46
CA ARG A 115 -4.38 -7.80 9.65
C ARG A 115 -3.54 -7.36 10.84
N TYR A 116 -3.96 -6.29 11.49
CA TYR A 116 -3.40 -5.77 12.74
C TYR A 116 -4.42 -5.96 13.86
N ARG A 117 -4.09 -6.78 14.84
CA ARG A 117 -4.87 -6.93 16.07
C ARG A 117 -4.53 -5.82 17.06
N LYS A 118 -5.30 -5.71 18.15
CA LYS A 118 -4.97 -4.81 19.26
C LYS A 118 -3.51 -4.98 19.70
N GLY A 119 -2.79 -3.89 19.84
CA GLY A 119 -1.36 -3.83 20.14
C GLY A 119 -0.44 -3.97 18.92
N ALA A 120 -0.96 -4.37 17.76
CA ALA A 120 -0.14 -4.48 16.56
C ALA A 120 0.11 -3.12 15.89
N GLN A 121 1.31 -2.98 15.36
CA GLN A 121 1.80 -1.78 14.68
C GLN A 121 2.78 -2.14 13.56
N TYR A 122 3.21 -1.14 12.83
CA TYR A 122 4.38 -1.21 11.97
C TYR A 122 5.19 0.08 12.14
N ALA A 123 6.40 -0.03 12.66
CA ALA A 123 7.28 1.11 12.89
C ALA A 123 7.54 1.90 11.58
N PRO A 124 7.87 3.20 11.66
CA PRO A 124 8.18 4.00 10.49
C PRO A 124 9.31 3.37 9.66
N HIS A 125 9.08 3.25 8.35
CA HIS A 125 9.98 2.62 7.38
C HIS A 125 9.81 3.25 5.99
N TYR A 126 10.75 2.95 5.11
CA TYR A 126 10.64 3.25 3.69
C TYR A 126 10.28 1.98 2.91
N ASP A 127 9.48 2.12 1.86
CA ASP A 127 9.12 1.01 0.98
C ASP A 127 10.10 0.79 -0.17
N TYR A 128 10.90 1.79 -0.51
CA TYR A 128 11.95 1.64 -1.51
C TYR A 128 13.09 0.76 -0.99
N PHE A 129 13.84 0.16 -1.90
CA PHE A 129 15.04 -0.61 -1.57
C PHE A 129 16.26 0.29 -1.55
N ASP A 130 16.98 0.34 -0.42
CA ASP A 130 18.20 1.12 -0.30
C ASP A 130 19.31 0.47 -1.14
N ALA A 131 19.97 1.24 -2.00
CA ALA A 131 21.07 0.75 -2.84
C ALA A 131 22.30 0.29 -2.04
N ARG A 132 22.38 0.68 -0.77
CA ARG A 132 23.48 0.28 0.14
C ARG A 132 23.29 -1.11 0.73
N ASP A 133 22.08 -1.64 0.68
CA ASP A 133 21.76 -2.96 1.23
C ASP A 133 22.20 -4.06 0.28
N ALA A 134 22.90 -5.07 0.79
CA ALA A 134 23.50 -6.15 -0.01
C ALA A 134 22.45 -6.99 -0.78
N GLY A 135 21.24 -7.14 -0.25
CA GLY A 135 20.14 -7.85 -0.88
C GLY A 135 19.44 -7.08 -2.00
N THR A 136 19.65 -5.76 -2.10
CA THR A 136 18.92 -4.90 -3.05
C THR A 136 19.05 -5.31 -4.51
N PRO A 137 20.22 -5.74 -5.05
CA PRO A 137 20.32 -6.17 -6.45
C PRO A 137 19.34 -7.29 -6.82
N LEU A 138 19.10 -8.26 -5.93
CA LEU A 138 18.15 -9.35 -6.14
C LEU A 138 16.71 -8.85 -6.19
N LEU A 139 16.37 -7.90 -5.33
CA LEU A 139 15.04 -7.28 -5.29
C LEU A 139 14.77 -6.42 -6.53
N LEU A 140 15.77 -5.68 -7.00
CA LEU A 140 15.68 -4.86 -8.20
C LEU A 140 15.55 -5.69 -9.47
N ALA A 141 16.15 -6.88 -9.53
CA ALA A 141 16.05 -7.77 -10.68
C ALA A 141 14.60 -8.17 -11.00
N ARG A 142 13.70 -8.14 -10.00
CA ARG A 142 12.29 -8.53 -10.15
C ARG A 142 11.37 -7.43 -10.69
N GLY A 143 11.86 -6.31 -11.13
CA GLY A 143 11.01 -5.24 -11.69
C GLY A 143 11.52 -3.83 -11.42
N GLY A 144 12.78 -3.66 -11.11
CA GLY A 144 13.38 -2.37 -10.76
C GLY A 144 12.98 -1.91 -9.35
N GLN A 145 13.12 -0.63 -9.08
CA GLN A 145 12.79 -0.03 -7.79
C GLN A 145 11.26 0.03 -7.56
N ARG A 146 10.83 0.01 -6.30
CA ARG A 146 9.50 0.48 -5.91
C ARG A 146 9.47 2.00 -6.08
N VAL A 147 8.42 2.53 -6.66
CA VAL A 147 8.27 3.96 -6.98
C VAL A 147 7.04 4.59 -6.36
N ALA A 148 6.11 3.78 -5.90
CA ALA A 148 4.92 4.23 -5.18
C ALA A 148 4.27 3.09 -4.40
N THR A 149 3.48 3.50 -3.41
CA THR A 149 2.69 2.60 -2.56
C THR A 149 1.25 3.08 -2.50
N LEU A 150 0.32 2.13 -2.53
CA LEU A 150 -1.10 2.34 -2.28
C LEU A 150 -1.52 1.46 -1.11
N ILE A 151 -1.98 2.08 -0.02
CA ILE A 151 -2.55 1.40 1.16
C ILE A 151 -4.06 1.58 1.14
N ILE A 152 -4.82 0.50 1.09
CA ILE A 152 -6.28 0.49 1.05
C ILE A 152 -6.81 0.00 2.40
N TYR A 153 -7.72 0.73 3.01
CA TYR A 153 -8.30 0.35 4.29
C TYR A 153 -9.52 -0.56 4.08
N LEU A 154 -9.42 -1.82 4.50
CA LEU A 154 -10.49 -2.82 4.37
C LEU A 154 -11.43 -2.82 5.59
N LYS A 155 -10.85 -2.60 6.77
CA LYS A 155 -11.58 -2.48 8.04
C LYS A 155 -10.87 -1.47 8.93
N GLU A 156 -11.61 -0.51 9.42
CA GLU A 156 -11.14 0.43 10.41
C GLU A 156 -11.15 -0.19 11.81
N PRO A 157 -10.15 0.09 12.66
CA PRO A 157 -10.17 -0.31 14.06
C PRO A 157 -11.15 0.56 14.86
N GLU A 158 -11.50 0.13 16.06
CA GLU A 158 -12.30 0.93 16.99
C GLU A 158 -11.51 2.13 17.54
N ALA A 159 -10.16 1.99 17.64
CA ALA A 159 -9.27 3.05 18.08
C ALA A 159 -7.83 2.82 17.62
N GLY A 160 -7.09 3.90 17.35
CA GLY A 160 -5.70 3.89 16.90
C GLY A 160 -5.54 3.47 15.44
N GLY A 161 -4.37 2.98 15.10
CA GLY A 161 -4.07 2.38 13.80
C GLY A 161 -3.98 3.39 12.64
N ALA A 162 -3.74 4.67 12.88
CA ALA A 162 -3.51 5.65 11.82
C ALA A 162 -2.32 5.26 10.94
N THR A 163 -2.35 5.66 9.67
CA THR A 163 -1.14 5.69 8.84
C THR A 163 -0.46 7.03 9.06
N VAL A 164 0.80 7.01 9.46
CA VAL A 164 1.56 8.21 9.83
C VAL A 164 2.71 8.44 8.85
N PHE A 165 2.98 9.71 8.57
CA PHE A 165 4.13 10.19 7.81
C PHE A 165 4.88 11.19 8.71
N PRO A 166 5.88 10.73 9.49
CA PRO A 166 6.56 11.57 10.48
C PRO A 166 7.19 12.83 9.89
N ASP A 167 7.84 12.70 8.72
CA ASP A 167 8.52 13.82 8.05
C ASP A 167 7.55 14.90 7.54
N LEU A 168 6.25 14.60 7.49
CA LEU A 168 5.20 15.51 6.98
C LEU A 168 4.25 15.98 8.08
N ASP A 169 4.43 15.55 9.32
CA ASP A 169 3.44 15.73 10.41
C ASP A 169 2.01 15.38 9.96
N LEU A 170 1.90 14.28 9.18
CA LEU A 170 0.65 13.87 8.56
C LEU A 170 0.18 12.54 9.16
N GLN A 171 -1.07 12.53 9.61
CA GLN A 171 -1.78 11.32 10.04
C GLN A 171 -3.03 11.12 9.21
N ILE A 172 -3.27 9.87 8.80
CA ILE A 172 -4.44 9.46 8.03
C ILE A 172 -5.17 8.37 8.81
N ALA A 173 -6.34 8.74 9.34
CA ALA A 173 -7.20 7.78 10.01
C ALA A 173 -7.73 6.74 8.99
N PRO A 174 -7.69 5.43 9.30
CA PRO A 174 -8.24 4.42 8.43
C PRO A 174 -9.76 4.58 8.33
N LYS A 175 -10.27 4.63 7.09
CA LYS A 175 -11.71 4.57 6.79
C LYS A 175 -11.95 3.52 5.73
N ARG A 176 -12.88 2.63 5.98
CA ARG A 176 -13.20 1.50 5.09
C ARG A 176 -13.46 1.95 3.65
N GLY A 177 -12.82 1.28 2.70
CA GLY A 177 -12.92 1.58 1.27
C GLY A 177 -12.13 2.79 0.80
N GLN A 178 -11.50 3.54 1.72
CA GLN A 178 -10.54 4.59 1.39
C GLN A 178 -9.15 4.02 1.13
N ALA A 179 -8.31 4.80 0.48
CA ALA A 179 -6.91 4.47 0.28
C ALA A 179 -6.02 5.72 0.39
N VAL A 180 -4.78 5.50 0.78
CA VAL A 180 -3.71 6.49 0.67
C VAL A 180 -2.68 6.01 -0.35
N PHE A 181 -2.38 6.87 -1.30
CA PHE A 181 -1.33 6.70 -2.30
C PHE A 181 -0.21 7.68 -1.99
N PHE A 182 1.03 7.24 -2.15
CA PHE A 182 2.19 8.12 -2.11
C PHE A 182 3.27 7.59 -3.05
N SER A 183 3.96 8.52 -3.73
CA SER A 183 5.05 8.18 -4.64
C SER A 183 6.37 8.77 -4.16
N TYR A 184 7.44 8.12 -4.55
CA TYR A 184 8.79 8.47 -4.15
C TYR A 184 9.71 8.39 -5.38
N PRO A 185 10.07 9.56 -5.97
CA PRO A 185 10.86 9.60 -7.20
C PRO A 185 12.29 9.11 -7.04
N GLN A 186 12.77 9.06 -5.80
CA GLN A 186 14.12 8.64 -5.45
C GLN A 186 14.07 7.73 -4.22
N ALA A 187 14.94 6.73 -4.20
CA ALA A 187 15.14 5.83 -3.06
C ALA A 187 16.06 6.49 -2.01
N LEU A 188 15.63 7.63 -1.47
CA LEU A 188 16.36 8.46 -0.52
C LEU A 188 15.41 9.04 0.53
N PRO A 189 15.89 9.36 1.75
CA PRO A 189 15.09 10.05 2.77
C PRO A 189 14.48 11.37 2.31
N SER A 190 15.12 12.08 1.38
CA SER A 190 14.60 13.31 0.77
C SER A 190 13.29 13.12 0.00
N SER A 191 12.87 11.87 -0.24
CA SER A 191 11.54 11.56 -0.78
C SER A 191 10.42 11.87 0.20
N LEU A 192 10.71 12.04 1.51
CA LEU A 192 9.77 12.25 2.61
C LEU A 192 8.67 11.19 2.67
N SER A 193 8.99 9.98 2.19
CA SER A 193 8.05 8.84 2.15
C SER A 193 8.17 7.91 3.38
N LEU A 194 8.90 8.35 4.42
CA LEU A 194 8.92 7.64 5.70
C LEU A 194 7.49 7.55 6.22
N HIS A 195 7.01 6.33 6.45
CA HIS A 195 5.66 6.11 6.91
C HIS A 195 5.57 4.90 7.82
N GLY A 196 4.50 4.85 8.63
CA GLY A 196 4.27 3.76 9.55
C GLY A 196 2.78 3.56 9.83
N GLY A 197 2.49 2.56 10.62
CA GLY A 197 1.15 2.31 11.15
C GLY A 197 1.16 2.37 12.66
N ASP A 198 0.48 3.35 13.22
CA ASP A 198 0.32 3.51 14.67
C ASP A 198 -0.28 2.25 15.30
N PRO A 199 -0.03 2.03 16.61
CA PRO A 199 -0.63 0.93 17.34
C PRO A 199 -2.16 0.93 17.24
N VAL A 200 -2.73 -0.24 16.95
CA VAL A 200 -4.17 -0.46 17.08
C VAL A 200 -4.49 -0.58 18.57
N THR A 201 -5.23 0.36 19.13
CA THR A 201 -5.55 0.39 20.56
C THR A 201 -6.91 -0.21 20.90
N GLY A 202 -7.80 -0.35 19.89
CA GLY A 202 -9.10 -1.02 20.00
C GLY A 202 -9.51 -1.73 18.73
N GLY A 203 -10.11 -2.90 18.86
CA GLY A 203 -10.56 -3.72 17.73
C GLY A 203 -9.43 -4.29 16.88
N GLU A 204 -9.63 -4.31 15.57
CA GLU A 204 -8.64 -4.77 14.60
C GLU A 204 -8.70 -3.94 13.31
N LYS A 205 -7.55 -3.70 12.70
CA LYS A 205 -7.41 -3.01 11.41
C LYS A 205 -7.03 -4.02 10.33
N TRP A 206 -7.65 -3.88 9.14
CA TRP A 206 -7.24 -4.62 7.95
C TRP A 206 -6.95 -3.65 6.82
N ILE A 207 -5.86 -3.90 6.11
CA ILE A 207 -5.47 -3.15 4.93
C ILE A 207 -5.10 -4.08 3.78
N ALA A 208 -5.13 -3.55 2.56
CA ALA A 208 -4.46 -4.13 1.41
C ALA A 208 -3.40 -3.14 0.91
N THR A 209 -2.20 -3.64 0.61
CA THR A 209 -1.08 -2.84 0.12
C THR A 209 -0.71 -3.26 -1.30
N LYS A 210 -0.52 -2.29 -2.18
CA LYS A 210 -0.05 -2.49 -3.55
C LYS A 210 1.21 -1.66 -3.76
N TRP A 211 2.35 -2.32 -3.95
CA TRP A 211 3.58 -1.67 -4.37
C TRP A 211 3.68 -1.61 -5.88
N LEU A 212 4.12 -0.48 -6.39
CA LEU A 212 4.29 -0.22 -7.82
C LEU A 212 5.77 -0.14 -8.15
N ARG A 213 6.17 -0.87 -9.18
CA ARG A 213 7.55 -1.06 -9.62
C ARG A 213 7.84 -0.23 -10.87
N GLN A 214 9.12 0.07 -11.12
CA GLN A 214 9.57 0.79 -12.32
C GLN A 214 9.27 0.02 -13.61
N HIS A 215 9.42 -1.31 -13.56
CA HIS A 215 9.30 -2.20 -14.69
C HIS A 215 8.30 -3.31 -14.40
N GLU A 216 8.10 -4.19 -15.38
CA GLU A 216 7.28 -5.39 -15.19
C GLU A 216 7.83 -6.24 -14.04
N PHE A 217 6.98 -6.57 -13.10
CA PHE A 217 7.31 -7.40 -11.95
C PHE A 217 7.16 -8.87 -12.32
N ILE A 218 8.23 -9.65 -12.11
CA ILE A 218 8.34 -11.09 -12.43
C ILE A 218 8.63 -11.92 -11.17
#